data_5a565f60aa96bc651d63db45ecd258bb
#
_entry.id   5a565f60aa96bc651d63db45ecd258bb
#
_cell.length_a   1.000
_cell.length_b   1.000
_cell.length_c   1.000
_cell.angle_alpha   90.00
_cell.angle_beta   90.00
_cell.angle_gamma   90.00
#
_symmetry.space_group_name_H-M   'P 1'
#
loop_
_entity.id
_entity.type
_entity.pdbx_description
1 polymer ?
#
loop_
_entity_poly.entity_id
_entity_poly.type
_entity_poly.pdbx_seq_one_letter_code
_entity_poly.pdbx_strand_id
1 'polypeptide(L)'
;MQLPISLGNQGFASLRENHCFYIDKTDFIREWWEEQDVVTLITRPRRFGKTLNLNMMECFFSIQYKDRSDLFDDLSIWNDQKYHELQGTYPVISLSFANIKGRTFEETKRGILQILVKLFSIHSYIKDDKILNSEDWEFINSVNMDMPDDVASLTLMYLSDYLSRFYQKKVLIFLDEYDTPLQEAYIHGYWDELTGFLRSLLNASFKTNPYLERGLMTGITRISKESIFSDLNNLSIITTTSEKYSQQFGFTENEVFKALKSYHLSDKESLVKSWYDGFTFGSQKDIYNPWSITCFLKEKLLKPYWVHSSSNALISKLLQISNPETKMILEDILNGGCLKTEIDEEIIFDQLEKKRGAIWSLLLASGYLKVSDRSFNEKRGRFVYSLELTNKEVRLMFEDMIRDWFSEDSTPYNDFLKAFLCQDVDYMNDYMNQVAASTFSSFDTGKQPSDSSHPERFYHGFVLGLIVELSDTYKITSNRESGFGRYDVMLKPFDKSKNAYILEFKVHNPRTEDSLKDTVSKALLQIDEKNYDAELIADGFREEQICHFGFAFEGKHVLIG
;
A
#
# COMPACT_ATOMS: atom_id res chain seq x y z
N MET A 1 -0.67 30.86 -18.88
CA MET A 1 -1.87 30.77 -18.01
C MET A 1 -1.76 29.47 -17.23
N GLN A 2 -2.02 29.46 -15.91
CA GLN A 2 -2.02 28.21 -15.16
C GLN A 2 -3.22 27.37 -15.55
N LEU A 3 -2.99 26.08 -15.86
CA LEU A 3 -4.08 25.15 -16.17
C LEU A 3 -4.87 24.82 -14.89
N PRO A 4 -6.21 24.67 -14.97
CA PRO A 4 -7.01 24.28 -13.81
C PRO A 4 -6.67 22.84 -13.36
N ILE A 5 -6.59 22.60 -12.05
CA ILE A 5 -6.36 21.27 -11.49
C ILE A 5 -7.71 20.67 -11.10
N SER A 6 -8.09 19.58 -11.76
CA SER A 6 -9.32 18.82 -11.49
C SER A 6 -8.99 17.61 -10.60
N LEU A 7 -9.09 17.75 -9.27
CA LEU A 7 -8.83 16.65 -8.35
C LEU A 7 -9.92 15.57 -8.47
N GLY A 8 -9.48 14.32 -8.53
CA GLY A 8 -10.36 13.15 -8.58
C GLY A 8 -10.98 12.87 -9.95
N ASN A 9 -10.72 13.68 -10.97
CA ASN A 9 -11.15 13.38 -12.32
C ASN A 9 -10.30 12.23 -12.89
N GLN A 10 -10.95 11.13 -13.25
CA GLN A 10 -10.33 9.91 -13.80
C GLN A 10 -10.59 9.74 -15.29
N GLY A 11 -11.35 10.65 -15.90
CA GLY A 11 -11.67 10.63 -17.33
C GLY A 11 -10.65 11.39 -18.15
N PHE A 12 -9.88 10.70 -18.99
CA PHE A 12 -8.88 11.32 -19.87
C PHE A 12 -9.52 12.35 -20.81
N ALA A 13 -10.61 11.97 -21.49
CA ALA A 13 -11.34 12.89 -22.37
C ALA A 13 -11.78 14.17 -21.63
N SER A 14 -12.35 14.01 -20.43
CA SER A 14 -12.78 15.15 -19.61
C SER A 14 -11.63 16.08 -19.21
N LEU A 15 -10.46 15.52 -18.89
CA LEU A 15 -9.27 16.34 -18.58
C LEU A 15 -8.81 17.14 -19.81
N ARG A 16 -8.81 16.53 -20.98
CA ARG A 16 -8.37 17.15 -22.23
C ARG A 16 -9.35 18.22 -22.70
N GLU A 17 -10.65 17.93 -22.72
CA GLU A 17 -11.72 18.86 -23.11
C GLU A 17 -11.77 20.12 -22.25
N ASN A 18 -11.53 19.96 -20.95
CA ASN A 18 -11.53 21.07 -20.00
C ASN A 18 -10.16 21.73 -19.85
N HIS A 19 -9.17 21.38 -20.67
CA HIS A 19 -7.80 21.90 -20.60
C HIS A 19 -7.23 21.86 -19.19
N CYS A 20 -7.48 20.76 -18.45
CA CYS A 20 -6.96 20.57 -17.11
C CYS A 20 -5.48 20.20 -17.11
N PHE A 21 -4.83 20.45 -15.99
CA PHE A 21 -3.47 19.98 -15.76
C PHE A 21 -3.39 18.46 -15.98
N TYR A 22 -2.51 18.05 -16.86
CA TYR A 22 -2.23 16.67 -17.21
C TYR A 22 -0.73 16.51 -17.50
N ILE A 23 -0.10 15.48 -16.97
CA ILE A 23 1.26 15.07 -17.33
C ILE A 23 1.16 13.98 -18.37
N ASP A 24 1.76 14.20 -19.53
CA ASP A 24 1.68 13.29 -20.67
C ASP A 24 2.29 11.92 -20.34
N LYS A 25 1.47 10.88 -20.43
CA LYS A 25 1.83 9.48 -20.28
C LYS A 25 1.43 8.64 -21.50
N THR A 26 1.21 9.29 -22.63
CA THR A 26 0.78 8.62 -23.86
C THR A 26 1.84 7.73 -24.48
N ASP A 27 3.10 7.85 -24.07
CA ASP A 27 4.14 6.87 -24.40
C ASP A 27 3.80 5.45 -23.90
N PHE A 28 2.95 5.32 -22.89
CA PHE A 28 2.44 4.04 -22.44
C PHE A 28 1.66 3.30 -23.54
N ILE A 29 0.93 4.01 -24.40
CA ILE A 29 0.23 3.45 -25.55
C ILE A 29 1.23 2.78 -26.48
N ARG A 30 2.33 3.49 -26.80
CA ARG A 30 3.40 2.99 -27.67
C ARG A 30 4.07 1.76 -27.08
N GLU A 31 4.57 1.88 -25.86
CA GLU A 31 5.29 0.80 -25.19
C GLU A 31 4.43 -0.47 -25.09
N TRP A 32 3.18 -0.34 -24.64
CA TRP A 32 2.27 -1.49 -24.50
C TRP A 32 1.93 -2.13 -25.85
N TRP A 33 1.74 -1.30 -26.89
CA TRP A 33 1.39 -1.80 -28.21
C TRP A 33 2.57 -2.52 -28.88
N GLU A 34 3.78 -2.05 -28.71
CA GLU A 34 4.97 -2.62 -29.34
C GLU A 34 5.48 -3.89 -28.64
N GLU A 35 5.27 -4.04 -27.34
CA GLU A 35 5.62 -5.24 -26.57
C GLU A 35 4.90 -6.51 -27.03
N GLN A 36 3.71 -6.39 -27.60
CA GLN A 36 2.91 -7.50 -28.15
C GLN A 36 2.53 -8.58 -27.14
N ASP A 37 2.59 -8.30 -25.84
CA ASP A 37 2.10 -9.22 -24.81
C ASP A 37 0.59 -9.46 -24.98
N VAL A 38 0.13 -10.72 -24.94
CA VAL A 38 -1.28 -11.05 -25.11
C VAL A 38 -2.12 -10.52 -23.96
N VAL A 39 -1.65 -10.69 -22.74
CA VAL A 39 -2.30 -10.13 -21.53
C VAL A 39 -1.24 -9.52 -20.64
N THR A 40 -1.44 -8.26 -20.28
CA THR A 40 -0.57 -7.52 -19.37
C THR A 40 -1.31 -7.23 -18.07
N LEU A 41 -0.72 -7.59 -16.93
CA LEU A 41 -1.16 -7.16 -15.60
C LEU A 41 -0.17 -6.14 -15.05
N ILE A 42 -0.65 -4.94 -14.73
CA ILE A 42 0.17 -3.90 -14.12
C ILE A 42 -0.27 -3.66 -12.68
N THR A 43 0.65 -3.92 -11.75
CA THR A 43 0.43 -3.62 -10.35
C THR A 43 1.25 -2.40 -9.94
N ARG A 44 0.55 -1.39 -9.42
CA ARG A 44 1.13 -0.15 -8.89
C ARG A 44 0.36 0.28 -7.65
N PRO A 45 0.96 1.02 -6.73
CA PRO A 45 0.26 1.52 -5.56
C PRO A 45 -1.01 2.31 -5.92
N ARG A 46 -1.86 2.56 -4.95
CA ARG A 46 -3.06 3.39 -5.14
C ARG A 46 -2.69 4.80 -5.57
N ARG A 47 -3.56 5.44 -6.38
CA ARG A 47 -3.39 6.84 -6.85
C ARG A 47 -2.19 7.09 -7.77
N PHE A 48 -1.65 6.05 -8.40
CA PHE A 48 -0.56 6.15 -9.40
C PHE A 48 -1.04 6.30 -10.85
N GLY A 49 -2.28 6.71 -11.06
CA GLY A 49 -2.81 6.99 -12.39
C GLY A 49 -3.28 5.74 -13.16
N LYS A 50 -3.42 4.55 -12.53
CA LYS A 50 -3.85 3.31 -13.21
C LYS A 50 -5.15 3.49 -13.99
N THR A 51 -6.21 3.93 -13.31
CA THR A 51 -7.53 4.16 -13.92
C THR A 51 -7.49 5.21 -15.03
N LEU A 52 -6.73 6.30 -14.82
CA LEU A 52 -6.60 7.37 -15.83
C LEU A 52 -5.87 6.86 -17.08
N ASN A 53 -4.77 6.12 -16.90
CA ASN A 53 -4.05 5.53 -18.04
C ASN A 53 -4.90 4.48 -18.76
N LEU A 54 -5.67 3.68 -18.03
CA LEU A 54 -6.57 2.71 -18.65
C LEU A 54 -7.67 3.40 -19.47
N ASN A 55 -8.26 4.50 -18.95
CA ASN A 55 -9.22 5.30 -19.68
C ASN A 55 -8.57 6.03 -20.88
N MET A 56 -7.34 6.48 -20.77
CA MET A 56 -6.55 6.99 -21.91
C MET A 56 -6.39 5.93 -23.00
N MET A 57 -6.06 4.69 -22.64
CA MET A 57 -5.98 3.56 -23.56
C MET A 57 -7.31 3.28 -24.25
N GLU A 58 -8.42 3.33 -23.50
CA GLU A 58 -9.76 3.20 -24.04
C GLU A 58 -10.08 4.32 -25.04
N CYS A 59 -9.83 5.58 -24.68
CA CYS A 59 -10.02 6.73 -25.58
C CYS A 59 -9.14 6.62 -26.85
N PHE A 60 -7.96 6.01 -26.74
CA PHE A 60 -7.07 5.84 -27.89
C PHE A 60 -7.53 4.71 -28.81
N PHE A 61 -7.80 3.51 -28.27
CA PHE A 61 -8.04 2.34 -29.12
C PHE A 61 -9.48 2.16 -29.54
N SER A 62 -10.45 2.61 -28.72
CA SER A 62 -11.87 2.30 -28.94
C SER A 62 -12.45 2.98 -30.18
N ILE A 63 -13.13 2.19 -31.00
CA ILE A 63 -13.91 2.67 -32.16
C ILE A 63 -14.95 3.73 -31.74
N GLN A 64 -15.40 3.72 -30.51
CA GLN A 64 -16.31 4.76 -30.00
C GLN A 64 -15.68 6.15 -29.96
N TYR A 65 -14.35 6.24 -29.97
CA TYR A 65 -13.56 7.47 -29.97
C TYR A 65 -12.85 7.73 -31.31
N LYS A 66 -13.24 7.05 -32.40
CA LYS A 66 -12.58 7.18 -33.71
C LYS A 66 -12.52 8.62 -34.22
N ASP A 67 -13.54 9.44 -33.91
CA ASP A 67 -13.65 10.82 -34.33
C ASP A 67 -13.14 11.82 -33.26
N ARG A 68 -12.37 11.32 -32.25
CA ARG A 68 -11.87 12.07 -31.10
C ARG A 68 -10.34 12.07 -31.04
N SER A 69 -9.70 12.18 -32.20
CA SER A 69 -8.23 12.34 -32.29
C SER A 69 -7.75 13.63 -31.63
N ASP A 70 -8.61 14.64 -31.53
CA ASP A 70 -8.40 15.91 -30.82
C ASP A 70 -7.93 15.74 -29.39
N LEU A 71 -8.31 14.65 -28.73
CA LEU A 71 -7.88 14.35 -27.37
C LEU A 71 -6.37 14.13 -27.23
N PHE A 72 -5.68 13.79 -28.32
CA PHE A 72 -4.26 13.46 -28.33
C PHE A 72 -3.39 14.57 -28.92
N ASP A 73 -3.98 15.68 -29.34
CA ASP A 73 -3.24 16.84 -29.83
C ASP A 73 -2.19 17.30 -28.81
N ASP A 74 -0.99 17.65 -29.29
CA ASP A 74 0.15 18.09 -28.48
C ASP A 74 0.72 17.05 -27.49
N LEU A 75 0.30 15.78 -27.56
CA LEU A 75 0.84 14.69 -26.75
C LEU A 75 1.89 13.87 -27.53
N SER A 76 2.78 13.21 -26.80
CA SER A 76 3.95 12.52 -27.37
C SER A 76 3.58 11.43 -28.38
N ILE A 77 2.49 10.70 -28.15
CA ILE A 77 2.01 9.66 -29.08
C ILE A 77 1.67 10.21 -30.46
N TRP A 78 1.26 11.47 -30.55
CA TRP A 78 0.84 12.12 -31.79
C TRP A 78 2.01 12.56 -32.66
N ASN A 79 3.26 12.42 -32.20
CA ASN A 79 4.45 12.72 -33.01
C ASN A 79 4.77 11.62 -34.05
N ASP A 80 4.12 10.45 -33.96
CA ASP A 80 4.36 9.32 -34.86
C ASP A 80 3.08 9.01 -35.66
N GLN A 81 3.16 9.15 -36.99
CA GLN A 81 2.05 8.94 -37.93
C GLN A 81 1.40 7.57 -37.83
N LYS A 82 2.16 6.54 -37.46
CA LYS A 82 1.66 5.17 -37.26
C LYS A 82 0.50 5.12 -36.26
N TYR A 83 0.53 5.96 -35.21
CA TYR A 83 -0.48 5.98 -34.17
C TYR A 83 -1.72 6.78 -34.55
N HIS A 84 -1.64 7.70 -35.53
CA HIS A 84 -2.80 8.33 -36.11
C HIS A 84 -3.71 7.31 -36.84
N GLU A 85 -3.10 6.36 -37.54
CA GLU A 85 -3.85 5.30 -38.24
C GLU A 85 -4.41 4.24 -37.30
N LEU A 86 -3.79 4.06 -36.12
CA LEU A 86 -4.20 3.08 -35.12
C LEU A 86 -5.31 3.57 -34.20
N GLN A 87 -5.41 4.88 -34.00
CA GLN A 87 -6.40 5.51 -33.12
C GLN A 87 -7.84 5.18 -33.55
N GLY A 88 -8.68 4.78 -32.58
CA GLY A 88 -10.09 4.53 -32.79
C GLY A 88 -10.40 3.31 -33.65
N THR A 89 -9.52 2.32 -33.72
CA THR A 89 -9.68 1.19 -34.66
C THR A 89 -10.05 -0.16 -34.04
N TYR A 90 -10.14 -0.26 -32.72
CA TYR A 90 -10.46 -1.54 -32.04
C TYR A 90 -11.79 -1.48 -31.29
N PRO A 91 -12.60 -2.56 -31.29
CA PRO A 91 -13.63 -2.73 -30.29
C PRO A 91 -12.99 -2.96 -28.93
N VAL A 92 -13.43 -2.22 -27.91
CA VAL A 92 -12.88 -2.27 -26.54
C VAL A 92 -13.98 -2.63 -25.57
N ILE A 93 -13.74 -3.64 -24.74
CA ILE A 93 -14.54 -3.97 -23.56
C ILE A 93 -13.76 -3.41 -22.35
N SER A 94 -14.30 -2.39 -21.69
CA SER A 94 -13.71 -1.73 -20.52
C SER A 94 -14.59 -1.94 -19.31
N LEU A 95 -14.00 -2.43 -18.20
CA LEU A 95 -14.71 -2.67 -16.94
C LEU A 95 -13.82 -2.40 -15.74
N SER A 96 -14.43 -2.10 -14.59
CA SER A 96 -13.72 -1.83 -13.35
C SER A 96 -14.39 -2.50 -12.16
N PHE A 97 -13.57 -3.13 -11.30
CA PHE A 97 -14.02 -3.71 -10.04
C PHE A 97 -13.81 -2.78 -8.82
N ALA A 98 -13.45 -1.53 -9.03
CA ALA A 98 -13.16 -0.56 -7.97
C ALA A 98 -14.27 -0.41 -6.91
N ASN A 99 -15.52 -0.57 -7.32
CA ASN A 99 -16.70 -0.43 -6.46
C ASN A 99 -17.24 -1.76 -5.92
N ILE A 100 -16.58 -2.88 -6.19
CA ILE A 100 -17.00 -4.19 -5.72
C ILE A 100 -16.44 -4.44 -4.32
N LYS A 101 -17.22 -4.07 -3.30
CA LYS A 101 -16.84 -4.12 -1.88
C LYS A 101 -17.95 -4.77 -1.05
N GLY A 102 -18.28 -6.02 -1.38
CA GLY A 102 -19.25 -6.82 -0.63
C GLY A 102 -18.67 -7.41 0.64
N ARG A 103 -19.49 -7.57 1.68
CA ARG A 103 -19.13 -8.26 2.92
C ARG A 103 -19.35 -9.77 2.85
N THR A 104 -20.07 -10.24 1.84
CA THR A 104 -20.35 -11.65 1.57
C THR A 104 -20.03 -11.98 0.12
N PHE A 105 -19.87 -13.28 -0.17
CA PHE A 105 -19.68 -13.76 -1.54
C PHE A 105 -20.84 -13.35 -2.46
N GLU A 106 -22.08 -13.49 -2.00
CA GLU A 106 -23.29 -13.17 -2.77
C GLU A 106 -23.37 -11.69 -3.14
N GLU A 107 -23.05 -10.79 -2.19
CA GLU A 107 -23.01 -9.33 -2.45
C GLU A 107 -21.95 -9.01 -3.50
N THR A 108 -20.75 -9.56 -3.35
CA THR A 108 -19.63 -9.36 -4.27
C THR A 108 -19.94 -9.89 -5.66
N LYS A 109 -20.43 -11.13 -5.73
CA LYS A 109 -20.87 -11.76 -6.98
C LYS A 109 -21.95 -10.93 -7.66
N ARG A 110 -22.98 -10.51 -6.93
CA ARG A 110 -24.05 -9.67 -7.45
C ARG A 110 -23.53 -8.36 -8.05
N GLY A 111 -22.54 -7.72 -7.40
CA GLY A 111 -21.87 -6.54 -7.95
C GLY A 111 -21.15 -6.83 -9.28
N ILE A 112 -20.47 -7.96 -9.40
CA ILE A 112 -19.83 -8.39 -10.65
C ILE A 112 -20.87 -8.66 -11.72
N LEU A 113 -21.96 -9.40 -11.42
CA LEU A 113 -23.07 -9.65 -12.35
C LEU A 113 -23.67 -8.34 -12.87
N GLN A 114 -23.84 -7.30 -12.03
CA GLN A 114 -24.32 -5.99 -12.46
C GLN A 114 -23.42 -5.35 -13.53
N ILE A 115 -22.10 -5.48 -13.37
CA ILE A 115 -21.13 -4.98 -14.36
C ILE A 115 -21.30 -5.75 -15.68
N LEU A 116 -21.36 -7.08 -15.63
CA LEU A 116 -21.49 -7.93 -16.81
C LEU A 116 -22.78 -7.65 -17.57
N VAL A 117 -23.92 -7.54 -16.89
CA VAL A 117 -25.21 -7.18 -17.48
C VAL A 117 -25.18 -5.78 -18.11
N LYS A 118 -24.52 -4.81 -17.42
CA LYS A 118 -24.36 -3.46 -17.94
C LYS A 118 -23.53 -3.43 -19.23
N LEU A 119 -22.48 -4.23 -19.33
CA LEU A 119 -21.66 -4.33 -20.56
C LEU A 119 -22.52 -4.77 -21.75
N PHE A 120 -23.35 -5.79 -21.60
CA PHE A 120 -24.28 -6.21 -22.66
C PHE A 120 -25.30 -5.12 -23.01
N SER A 121 -25.73 -4.31 -22.05
CA SER A 121 -26.61 -3.17 -22.29
C SER A 121 -25.92 -2.04 -23.08
N ILE A 122 -24.65 -1.75 -22.74
CA ILE A 122 -23.86 -0.71 -23.47
C ILE A 122 -23.68 -1.14 -24.93
N HIS A 123 -23.45 -2.41 -25.19
CA HIS A 123 -23.25 -2.95 -26.54
C HIS A 123 -24.55 -3.46 -27.18
N SER A 124 -25.72 -2.98 -26.73
CA SER A 124 -27.05 -3.45 -27.24
C SER A 124 -27.26 -3.20 -28.73
N TYR A 125 -26.51 -2.27 -29.34
CA TYR A 125 -26.59 -1.96 -30.79
C TYR A 125 -26.23 -3.17 -31.68
N ILE A 126 -25.47 -4.16 -31.16
CA ILE A 126 -25.18 -5.39 -31.91
C ILE A 126 -26.43 -6.25 -32.14
N LYS A 127 -27.50 -6.05 -31.34
CA LYS A 127 -28.75 -6.79 -31.45
C LYS A 127 -29.56 -6.44 -32.70
N ASP A 128 -29.32 -5.27 -33.28
CA ASP A 128 -29.99 -4.79 -34.46
C ASP A 128 -29.36 -5.33 -35.75
N ASP A 129 -28.22 -6.03 -35.65
CA ASP A 129 -27.49 -6.57 -36.79
C ASP A 129 -27.86 -8.07 -37.03
N LYS A 130 -27.73 -8.48 -38.29
CA LYS A 130 -28.00 -9.89 -38.71
C LYS A 130 -26.87 -10.85 -38.40
N ILE A 131 -25.86 -10.42 -37.66
CA ILE A 131 -24.70 -11.26 -37.29
C ILE A 131 -25.04 -12.32 -36.22
N LEU A 132 -26.11 -12.12 -35.45
CA LEU A 132 -26.54 -13.00 -34.37
C LEU A 132 -27.44 -14.13 -34.89
N ASN A 133 -27.14 -15.36 -34.47
CA ASN A 133 -27.96 -16.53 -34.72
C ASN A 133 -28.90 -16.83 -33.53
N SER A 134 -29.65 -17.92 -33.59
CA SER A 134 -30.61 -18.32 -32.54
C SER A 134 -29.91 -18.67 -31.22
N GLU A 135 -28.75 -19.32 -31.26
CA GLU A 135 -27.96 -19.68 -30.08
C GLU A 135 -27.38 -18.45 -29.38
N ASP A 136 -26.92 -17.48 -30.17
CA ASP A 136 -26.44 -16.19 -29.65
C ASP A 136 -27.55 -15.48 -28.87
N TRP A 137 -28.78 -15.50 -29.38
CA TRP A 137 -29.94 -14.89 -28.70
C TRP A 137 -30.28 -15.61 -27.40
N GLU A 138 -30.20 -16.96 -27.37
CA GLU A 138 -30.41 -17.72 -26.15
C GLU A 138 -29.40 -17.32 -25.08
N PHE A 139 -28.10 -17.21 -25.45
CA PHE A 139 -27.07 -16.76 -24.52
C PHE A 139 -27.29 -15.31 -24.06
N ILE A 140 -27.54 -14.37 -24.97
CA ILE A 140 -27.80 -12.96 -24.62
C ILE A 140 -28.98 -12.85 -23.65
N ASN A 141 -30.04 -13.61 -23.82
CA ASN A 141 -31.19 -13.59 -22.93
C ASN A 141 -30.91 -14.24 -21.56
N SER A 142 -29.93 -15.15 -21.49
CA SER A 142 -29.48 -15.73 -20.22
C SER A 142 -28.64 -14.77 -19.40
N VAL A 143 -28.07 -13.69 -19.99
CA VAL A 143 -27.26 -12.67 -19.29
C VAL A 143 -28.17 -11.72 -18.53
N ASN A 144 -28.47 -12.05 -17.30
CA ASN A 144 -29.30 -11.28 -16.38
C ASN A 144 -28.79 -11.41 -14.95
N MET A 145 -29.46 -10.79 -13.98
CA MET A 145 -29.03 -10.76 -12.59
C MET A 145 -29.12 -12.11 -11.85
N ASP A 146 -29.85 -13.07 -12.42
CA ASP A 146 -30.07 -14.39 -11.88
C ASP A 146 -29.29 -15.47 -12.67
N MET A 147 -28.39 -15.04 -13.58
CA MET A 147 -27.59 -15.97 -14.38
C MET A 147 -26.70 -16.86 -13.51
N PRO A 148 -26.59 -18.15 -13.84
CA PRO A 148 -25.72 -19.09 -13.14
C PRO A 148 -24.23 -18.82 -13.44
N ASP A 149 -23.34 -19.40 -12.63
CA ASP A 149 -21.89 -19.12 -12.67
C ASP A 149 -21.22 -19.52 -13.99
N ASP A 150 -21.68 -20.59 -14.61
CA ASP A 150 -21.20 -21.04 -15.92
C ASP A 150 -21.52 -20.00 -17.01
N VAL A 151 -22.72 -19.43 -17.02
CA VAL A 151 -23.09 -18.34 -17.94
C VAL A 151 -22.26 -17.10 -17.62
N ALA A 152 -22.21 -16.70 -16.33
CA ALA A 152 -21.47 -15.52 -15.91
C ALA A 152 -19.98 -15.58 -16.32
N SER A 153 -19.35 -16.74 -16.18
CA SER A 153 -17.94 -16.95 -16.52
C SER A 153 -17.64 -16.77 -18.01
N LEU A 154 -18.60 -17.01 -18.89
CA LEU A 154 -18.45 -16.94 -20.34
C LEU A 154 -18.87 -15.60 -20.95
N THR A 155 -19.46 -14.69 -20.17
CA THR A 155 -20.03 -13.44 -20.67
C THR A 155 -19.05 -12.57 -21.46
N LEU A 156 -17.83 -12.36 -20.95
CA LEU A 156 -16.84 -11.53 -21.65
C LEU A 156 -16.32 -12.19 -22.94
N MET A 157 -16.20 -13.50 -22.96
CA MET A 157 -15.81 -14.24 -24.17
C MET A 157 -16.88 -14.14 -25.26
N TYR A 158 -18.15 -14.37 -24.92
CA TYR A 158 -19.26 -14.24 -25.90
C TYR A 158 -19.44 -12.79 -26.37
N LEU A 159 -19.32 -11.80 -25.47
CA LEU A 159 -19.35 -10.40 -25.89
C LEU A 159 -18.19 -10.10 -26.84
N SER A 160 -17.01 -10.66 -26.60
CA SER A 160 -15.86 -10.52 -27.51
C SER A 160 -16.14 -11.15 -28.88
N ASP A 161 -16.79 -12.30 -28.94
CA ASP A 161 -17.21 -12.93 -30.20
C ASP A 161 -18.17 -12.02 -30.97
N TYR A 162 -19.22 -11.55 -30.32
CA TYR A 162 -20.24 -10.71 -30.97
C TYR A 162 -19.64 -9.40 -31.52
N LEU A 163 -18.82 -8.73 -30.71
CA LEU A 163 -18.12 -7.51 -31.13
C LEU A 163 -17.11 -7.80 -32.25
N SER A 164 -16.39 -8.93 -32.18
CA SER A 164 -15.42 -9.31 -33.20
C SER A 164 -16.12 -9.59 -34.54
N ARG A 165 -17.27 -10.25 -34.54
CA ARG A 165 -18.10 -10.49 -35.74
C ARG A 165 -18.69 -9.18 -36.29
N PHE A 166 -19.13 -8.29 -35.41
CA PHE A 166 -19.71 -7.00 -35.80
C PHE A 166 -18.69 -6.08 -36.47
N TYR A 167 -17.50 -5.93 -35.85
CA TYR A 167 -16.46 -5.03 -36.33
C TYR A 167 -15.43 -5.69 -37.25
N GLN A 168 -15.53 -7.01 -37.49
CA GLN A 168 -14.56 -7.81 -38.26
C GLN A 168 -13.12 -7.62 -37.71
N LYS A 169 -12.98 -7.48 -36.40
CA LYS A 169 -11.74 -7.23 -35.72
C LYS A 169 -11.76 -7.77 -34.29
N LYS A 170 -10.66 -8.37 -33.84
CA LYS A 170 -10.52 -8.86 -32.47
C LYS A 170 -10.64 -7.72 -31.44
N VAL A 171 -10.98 -8.07 -30.23
CA VAL A 171 -11.36 -7.15 -29.15
C VAL A 171 -10.21 -6.90 -28.20
N LEU A 172 -10.09 -5.68 -27.69
CA LEU A 172 -9.27 -5.38 -26.53
C LEU A 172 -10.14 -5.44 -25.25
N ILE A 173 -9.62 -6.07 -24.18
CA ILE A 173 -10.29 -6.11 -22.88
C ILE A 173 -9.44 -5.37 -21.85
N PHE A 174 -10.04 -4.35 -21.20
CA PHE A 174 -9.42 -3.56 -20.15
C PHE A 174 -10.16 -3.79 -18.83
N LEU A 175 -9.46 -4.26 -17.79
CA LEU A 175 -10.00 -4.53 -16.46
C LEU A 175 -9.24 -3.75 -15.40
N ASP A 176 -9.90 -2.77 -14.80
CA ASP A 176 -9.34 -1.94 -13.73
C ASP A 176 -9.64 -2.52 -12.35
N GLU A 177 -8.66 -2.41 -11.44
CA GLU A 177 -8.75 -2.82 -10.03
C GLU A 177 -9.26 -4.27 -9.84
N TYR A 178 -8.68 -5.22 -10.58
CA TYR A 178 -9.09 -6.63 -10.57
C TYR A 178 -9.04 -7.27 -9.17
N ASP A 179 -8.15 -6.79 -8.31
CA ASP A 179 -7.86 -7.32 -6.98
C ASP A 179 -8.71 -6.72 -5.84
N THR A 180 -9.50 -5.67 -6.11
CA THR A 180 -10.36 -5.05 -5.10
C THR A 180 -11.34 -6.04 -4.46
N PRO A 181 -12.15 -6.82 -5.21
CA PRO A 181 -13.07 -7.79 -4.60
C PRO A 181 -12.34 -8.91 -3.83
N LEU A 182 -11.12 -9.23 -4.22
CA LEU A 182 -10.30 -10.26 -3.57
C LEU A 182 -9.73 -9.78 -2.23
N GLN A 183 -9.37 -8.50 -2.10
CA GLN A 183 -8.99 -7.90 -0.83
C GLN A 183 -10.17 -7.94 0.16
N GLU A 184 -11.38 -7.61 -0.28
CA GLU A 184 -12.59 -7.71 0.55
C GLU A 184 -12.89 -9.15 0.97
N ALA A 185 -12.77 -10.10 0.02
CA ALA A 185 -12.96 -11.52 0.31
C ALA A 185 -12.00 -12.06 1.36
N TYR A 186 -10.74 -11.61 1.33
CA TYR A 186 -9.76 -11.96 2.36
C TYR A 186 -10.14 -11.39 3.74
N ILE A 187 -10.52 -10.11 3.78
CA ILE A 187 -10.88 -9.43 5.03
C ILE A 187 -12.12 -10.08 5.68
N HIS A 188 -13.09 -10.50 4.87
CA HIS A 188 -14.40 -11.01 5.32
C HIS A 188 -14.53 -12.54 5.29
N GLY A 189 -13.50 -13.29 4.85
CA GLY A 189 -13.40 -14.74 5.00
C GLY A 189 -14.15 -15.58 3.96
N TYR A 190 -14.46 -15.04 2.75
CA TYR A 190 -15.07 -15.76 1.63
C TYR A 190 -14.13 -15.90 0.42
N TRP A 191 -12.83 -16.03 0.70
CA TRP A 191 -11.75 -16.07 -0.29
C TRP A 191 -11.92 -17.20 -1.32
N ASP A 192 -12.20 -18.43 -0.85
CA ASP A 192 -12.22 -19.62 -1.71
C ASP A 192 -13.37 -19.59 -2.72
N GLU A 193 -14.54 -19.14 -2.30
CA GLU A 193 -15.71 -19.03 -3.17
C GLU A 193 -15.47 -18.00 -4.28
N LEU A 194 -14.95 -16.82 -3.90
CA LEU A 194 -14.71 -15.76 -4.87
C LEU A 194 -13.57 -16.08 -5.83
N THR A 195 -12.49 -16.69 -5.35
CA THR A 195 -11.37 -17.09 -6.23
C THR A 195 -11.78 -18.14 -7.24
N GLY A 196 -12.65 -19.10 -6.87
CA GLY A 196 -13.22 -20.08 -7.79
C GLY A 196 -14.03 -19.43 -8.92
N PHE A 197 -14.91 -18.49 -8.57
CA PHE A 197 -15.74 -17.76 -9.53
C PHE A 197 -14.90 -16.88 -10.47
N LEU A 198 -14.00 -16.06 -9.92
CA LEU A 198 -13.16 -15.17 -10.71
C LEU A 198 -12.16 -15.91 -11.59
N ARG A 199 -11.63 -17.04 -11.14
CA ARG A 199 -10.75 -17.91 -11.96
C ARG A 199 -11.45 -18.32 -13.24
N SER A 200 -12.69 -18.78 -13.15
CA SER A 200 -13.48 -19.21 -14.32
C SER A 200 -13.74 -18.04 -15.28
N LEU A 201 -14.14 -16.88 -14.75
CA LEU A 201 -14.37 -15.67 -15.55
C LEU A 201 -13.11 -15.18 -16.26
N LEU A 202 -11.99 -15.07 -15.53
CA LEU A 202 -10.74 -14.55 -16.10
C LEU A 202 -10.08 -15.51 -17.08
N ASN A 203 -10.16 -16.82 -16.84
CA ASN A 203 -9.67 -17.83 -17.78
C ASN A 203 -10.44 -17.80 -19.09
N ALA A 204 -11.77 -17.78 -19.04
CA ALA A 204 -12.60 -17.67 -20.24
C ALA A 204 -12.33 -16.38 -21.03
N SER A 205 -12.09 -15.27 -20.31
CA SER A 205 -11.90 -13.95 -20.92
C SER A 205 -10.51 -13.76 -21.53
N PHE A 206 -9.47 -14.25 -20.88
CA PHE A 206 -8.08 -13.89 -21.21
C PHE A 206 -7.22 -15.06 -21.72
N LYS A 207 -7.54 -16.32 -21.38
CA LYS A 207 -6.75 -17.47 -21.81
C LYS A 207 -7.32 -18.16 -23.04
N THR A 208 -8.60 -18.50 -22.97
CA THR A 208 -9.26 -19.35 -23.98
C THR A 208 -10.13 -18.56 -24.96
N ASN A 209 -10.07 -17.24 -24.93
CA ASN A 209 -10.83 -16.34 -25.78
C ASN A 209 -10.13 -16.15 -27.15
N PRO A 210 -10.59 -16.79 -28.25
CA PRO A 210 -9.97 -16.67 -29.57
C PRO A 210 -10.22 -15.30 -30.21
N TYR A 211 -11.17 -14.53 -29.70
CA TYR A 211 -11.59 -13.21 -30.17
C TYR A 211 -10.82 -12.07 -29.48
N LEU A 212 -9.98 -12.41 -28.50
CA LEU A 212 -9.14 -11.43 -27.81
C LEU A 212 -7.94 -11.08 -28.71
N GLU A 213 -7.71 -9.79 -28.92
CA GLU A 213 -6.46 -9.27 -29.47
C GLU A 213 -5.43 -9.10 -28.36
N ARG A 214 -5.78 -8.31 -27.33
CA ARG A 214 -4.95 -8.11 -26.13
C ARG A 214 -5.81 -7.76 -24.92
N GLY A 215 -5.27 -8.10 -23.74
CA GLY A 215 -5.83 -7.73 -22.45
C GLY A 215 -4.90 -6.84 -21.64
N LEU A 216 -5.47 -5.88 -20.93
CA LEU A 216 -4.77 -5.05 -19.96
C LEU A 216 -5.53 -5.06 -18.64
N MET A 217 -4.86 -5.53 -17.59
CA MET A 217 -5.42 -5.54 -16.23
C MET A 217 -4.61 -4.65 -15.32
N THR A 218 -5.26 -3.99 -14.37
CA THR A 218 -4.59 -3.19 -13.34
C THR A 218 -5.03 -3.60 -11.95
N GLY A 219 -4.12 -3.47 -10.98
CA GLY A 219 -4.35 -3.73 -9.56
C GLY A 219 -3.27 -3.12 -8.69
N ILE A 220 -3.31 -3.42 -7.40
CA ILE A 220 -2.29 -3.04 -6.41
C ILE A 220 -1.33 -4.19 -6.20
N THR A 221 -1.86 -5.39 -6.03
CA THR A 221 -1.13 -6.60 -5.69
C THR A 221 -1.14 -7.60 -6.84
N ARG A 222 -0.06 -8.36 -6.94
CA ARG A 222 -0.06 -9.59 -7.73
C ARG A 222 -0.59 -10.72 -6.85
N ILE A 223 -1.74 -11.26 -7.21
CA ILE A 223 -2.28 -12.44 -6.54
C ILE A 223 -1.64 -13.68 -7.15
N SER A 224 -1.25 -14.64 -6.30
CA SER A 224 -0.53 -15.85 -6.70
C SER A 224 -1.18 -16.58 -7.87
N LYS A 225 -0.33 -17.15 -8.72
CA LYS A 225 -0.76 -18.04 -9.80
C LYS A 225 -1.66 -19.17 -9.32
N GLU A 226 -1.38 -19.74 -8.14
CA GLU A 226 -2.11 -20.90 -7.63
C GLU A 226 -3.58 -20.60 -7.30
N SER A 227 -3.95 -19.34 -7.04
CA SER A 227 -5.34 -19.01 -6.71
C SER A 227 -6.20 -18.63 -7.92
N ILE A 228 -5.75 -17.68 -8.77
CA ILE A 228 -6.58 -17.13 -9.86
C ILE A 228 -5.93 -17.29 -11.22
N PHE A 229 -4.61 -17.17 -11.28
CA PHE A 229 -3.85 -17.16 -12.52
C PHE A 229 -3.12 -18.49 -12.79
N SER A 230 -3.44 -19.58 -12.06
CA SER A 230 -2.79 -20.89 -12.24
C SER A 230 -2.77 -21.36 -13.69
N ASP A 231 -3.81 -21.02 -14.40
CA ASP A 231 -4.01 -21.42 -15.78
C ASP A 231 -3.61 -20.35 -16.81
N LEU A 232 -3.43 -19.07 -16.40
CA LEU A 232 -3.05 -17.96 -17.30
C LEU A 232 -1.52 -17.94 -17.54
N ASN A 233 -1.07 -18.78 -18.47
CA ASN A 233 0.35 -18.85 -18.85
C ASN A 233 0.77 -17.78 -19.90
N ASN A 234 -0.17 -17.02 -20.44
CA ASN A 234 0.01 -15.92 -21.38
C ASN A 234 0.01 -14.53 -20.72
N LEU A 235 0.16 -14.48 -19.39
CA LEU A 235 0.10 -13.27 -18.59
C LEU A 235 1.50 -12.70 -18.35
N SER A 236 1.76 -11.49 -18.87
CA SER A 236 2.92 -10.67 -18.54
C SER A 236 2.62 -9.82 -17.31
N ILE A 237 3.37 -10.01 -16.23
CA ILE A 237 3.10 -9.35 -14.96
C ILE A 237 4.17 -8.30 -14.70
N ILE A 238 3.72 -7.06 -14.48
CA ILE A 238 4.55 -5.89 -14.22
C ILE A 238 4.31 -5.41 -12.79
N THR A 239 5.29 -5.60 -11.94
CA THR A 239 5.26 -5.20 -10.52
C THR A 239 6.07 -3.93 -10.27
N THR A 240 6.15 -3.49 -9.01
CA THR A 240 6.99 -2.36 -8.61
C THR A 240 8.50 -2.60 -8.84
N THR A 241 8.94 -3.86 -8.93
CA THR A 241 10.35 -4.21 -9.20
C THR A 241 10.67 -4.36 -10.69
N SER A 242 9.66 -4.30 -11.57
CA SER A 242 9.82 -4.44 -13.03
C SER A 242 10.34 -3.17 -13.69
N GLU A 243 11.23 -3.31 -14.65
CA GLU A 243 11.76 -2.19 -15.45
C GLU A 243 10.73 -1.63 -16.46
N LYS A 244 9.88 -2.51 -17.02
CA LYS A 244 8.84 -2.11 -17.97
C LYS A 244 7.86 -1.13 -17.34
N TYR A 245 7.49 -0.10 -18.09
CA TYR A 245 6.54 0.95 -17.71
C TYR A 245 6.89 1.67 -16.40
N SER A 246 8.17 1.73 -16.04
CA SER A 246 8.63 2.32 -14.78
C SER A 246 8.37 3.83 -14.68
N GLN A 247 8.23 4.53 -15.81
CA GLN A 247 7.94 5.97 -15.87
C GLN A 247 6.50 6.30 -16.28
N GLN A 248 5.69 5.29 -16.66
CA GLN A 248 4.34 5.49 -17.16
C GLN A 248 3.30 5.65 -16.03
N PHE A 249 3.66 5.22 -14.84
CA PHE A 249 2.82 5.34 -13.65
C PHE A 249 3.55 6.14 -12.57
N GLY A 250 2.87 7.14 -12.02
CA GLY A 250 3.51 8.13 -11.16
C GLY A 250 4.12 9.29 -11.96
N PHE A 251 4.71 10.24 -11.26
CA PHE A 251 5.40 11.39 -11.87
C PHE A 251 6.89 11.28 -11.60
N THR A 252 7.72 11.47 -12.61
CA THR A 252 9.16 11.57 -12.47
C THR A 252 9.55 12.91 -11.85
N GLU A 253 10.73 13.02 -11.24
CA GLU A 253 11.22 14.26 -10.65
C GLU A 253 11.23 15.42 -11.67
N ASN A 254 11.65 15.16 -12.90
CA ASN A 254 11.65 16.17 -13.95
C ASN A 254 10.24 16.70 -14.28
N GLU A 255 9.23 15.82 -14.31
CA GLU A 255 7.83 16.19 -14.54
C GLU A 255 7.30 17.02 -13.37
N VAL A 256 7.62 16.63 -12.12
CA VAL A 256 7.22 17.36 -10.91
C VAL A 256 7.84 18.75 -10.90
N PHE A 257 9.14 18.89 -11.16
CA PHE A 257 9.81 20.20 -11.15
C PHE A 257 9.31 21.10 -12.29
N LYS A 258 9.03 20.55 -13.46
CA LYS A 258 8.36 21.31 -14.54
C LYS A 258 6.97 21.79 -14.11
N ALA A 259 6.20 20.94 -13.43
CA ALA A 259 4.89 21.31 -12.91
C ALA A 259 5.01 22.40 -11.84
N LEU A 260 5.90 22.26 -10.85
CA LEU A 260 6.15 23.29 -9.84
C LEU A 260 6.50 24.64 -10.48
N LYS A 261 7.37 24.63 -11.48
CA LYS A 261 7.73 25.84 -12.23
C LYS A 261 6.53 26.48 -12.91
N SER A 262 5.66 25.68 -13.55
CA SER A 262 4.45 26.20 -14.23
C SER A 262 3.43 26.82 -13.28
N TYR A 263 3.45 26.38 -12.00
CA TYR A 263 2.60 26.91 -10.92
C TYR A 263 3.29 27.95 -10.04
N HIS A 264 4.50 28.44 -10.42
CA HIS A 264 5.30 29.41 -9.67
C HIS A 264 5.67 28.94 -8.25
N LEU A 265 6.02 27.66 -8.10
CA LEU A 265 6.37 27.01 -6.85
C LEU A 265 7.80 26.42 -6.86
N SER A 266 8.69 26.90 -7.73
CA SER A 266 10.07 26.38 -7.82
C SER A 266 10.87 26.54 -6.51
N ASP A 267 10.51 27.52 -5.68
CA ASP A 267 11.09 27.70 -4.34
C ASP A 267 10.74 26.57 -3.36
N LYS A 268 9.78 25.72 -3.71
CA LYS A 268 9.31 24.59 -2.88
C LYS A 268 9.88 23.23 -3.30
N GLU A 269 10.71 23.15 -4.35
CA GLU A 269 11.24 21.87 -4.87
C GLU A 269 11.85 20.99 -3.76
N SER A 270 12.75 21.53 -2.93
CA SER A 270 13.38 20.78 -1.83
C SER A 270 12.37 20.29 -0.78
N LEU A 271 11.34 21.09 -0.49
CA LEU A 271 10.29 20.71 0.44
C LEU A 271 9.39 19.60 -0.15
N VAL A 272 8.97 19.75 -1.41
CA VAL A 272 8.18 18.73 -2.12
C VAL A 272 8.95 17.41 -2.22
N LYS A 273 10.25 17.47 -2.52
CA LYS A 273 11.12 16.30 -2.54
C LYS A 273 11.15 15.62 -1.17
N SER A 274 11.38 16.35 -0.11
CA SER A 274 11.46 15.78 1.26
C SER A 274 10.16 15.14 1.74
N TRP A 275 8.99 15.56 1.22
CA TRP A 275 7.69 15.08 1.64
C TRP A 275 7.17 13.92 0.79
N TYR A 276 7.31 13.99 -0.55
CA TYR A 276 6.55 13.17 -1.49
C TYR A 276 7.40 12.30 -2.41
N ASP A 277 8.72 12.53 -2.45
CA ASP A 277 9.63 11.70 -3.22
C ASP A 277 9.85 10.33 -2.57
N GLY A 278 10.31 9.36 -3.36
CA GLY A 278 10.89 8.13 -2.85
C GLY A 278 10.32 6.84 -3.43
N PHE A 279 9.29 6.87 -4.26
CA PHE A 279 8.87 5.63 -4.92
C PHE A 279 9.91 5.20 -5.96
N THR A 280 10.10 3.88 -6.04
CA THR A 280 11.04 3.26 -6.98
C THR A 280 10.34 2.19 -7.78
N PHE A 281 10.41 2.25 -9.10
CA PHE A 281 9.89 1.24 -10.01
C PHE A 281 11.01 0.70 -10.90
N GLY A 282 11.32 -0.60 -10.75
CA GLY A 282 12.51 -1.18 -11.36
C GLY A 282 13.79 -0.47 -10.90
N SER A 283 14.55 0.09 -11.84
CA SER A 283 15.73 0.93 -11.57
C SER A 283 15.42 2.42 -11.48
N GLN A 284 14.20 2.84 -11.88
CA GLN A 284 13.79 4.22 -11.86
C GLN A 284 13.47 4.67 -10.44
N LYS A 285 14.30 5.57 -9.91
CA LYS A 285 14.13 6.24 -8.62
C LYS A 285 13.43 7.59 -8.80
N ASP A 286 13.14 8.25 -7.68
CA ASP A 286 12.58 9.60 -7.62
C ASP A 286 11.24 9.70 -8.38
N ILE A 287 10.36 8.72 -8.12
CA ILE A 287 8.97 8.73 -8.58
C ILE A 287 8.08 9.27 -7.48
N TYR A 288 7.15 10.15 -7.86
CA TYR A 288 6.21 10.82 -6.98
C TYR A 288 4.79 10.30 -7.19
N ASN A 289 4.03 10.28 -6.11
CA ASN A 289 2.60 9.96 -6.20
C ASN A 289 1.84 11.12 -6.88
N PRO A 290 1.10 10.87 -7.98
CA PRO A 290 0.35 11.91 -8.69
C PRO A 290 -0.67 12.63 -7.83
N TRP A 291 -1.33 11.93 -6.92
CA TRP A 291 -2.35 12.50 -6.06
C TRP A 291 -1.76 13.55 -5.11
N SER A 292 -0.67 13.21 -4.42
CA SER A 292 0.00 14.13 -3.49
C SER A 292 0.51 15.37 -4.20
N ILE A 293 1.11 15.20 -5.39
CA ILE A 293 1.62 16.34 -6.18
C ILE A 293 0.47 17.22 -6.68
N THR A 294 -0.59 16.65 -7.25
CA THR A 294 -1.74 17.45 -7.75
C THR A 294 -2.47 18.17 -6.62
N CYS A 295 -2.63 17.53 -5.44
CA CYS A 295 -3.18 18.19 -4.26
C CYS A 295 -2.28 19.34 -3.80
N PHE A 296 -0.96 19.12 -3.71
CA PHE A 296 -0.01 20.18 -3.34
C PHE A 296 -0.04 21.36 -4.32
N LEU A 297 -0.02 21.10 -5.61
CA LEU A 297 -0.09 22.16 -6.63
C LEU A 297 -1.37 23.02 -6.50
N LYS A 298 -2.48 22.39 -6.11
CA LYS A 298 -3.77 23.07 -5.94
C LYS A 298 -3.86 23.84 -4.62
N GLU A 299 -3.52 23.19 -3.51
CA GLU A 299 -3.68 23.75 -2.16
C GLU A 299 -2.48 24.57 -1.69
N LYS A 300 -1.28 24.30 -2.24
CA LYS A 300 0.01 24.92 -1.86
C LYS A 300 0.40 24.67 -0.39
N LEU A 301 -0.16 23.62 0.21
CA LEU A 301 0.09 23.19 1.57
C LEU A 301 0.75 21.81 1.57
N LEU A 302 1.70 21.59 2.47
CA LEU A 302 2.32 20.28 2.68
C LEU A 302 1.47 19.49 3.68
N LYS A 303 0.90 18.38 3.24
CA LYS A 303 0.02 17.50 4.01
C LYS A 303 0.19 16.04 3.55
N PRO A 304 -0.15 15.04 4.36
CA PRO A 304 -0.17 13.64 3.97
C PRO A 304 -1.42 13.32 3.13
N TYR A 305 -1.44 13.72 1.86
CA TYR A 305 -2.61 13.60 0.98
C TYR A 305 -2.92 12.16 0.53
N TRP A 306 -1.89 11.42 0.15
CA TRP A 306 -2.06 10.08 -0.41
C TRP A 306 -2.52 9.07 0.64
N VAL A 307 -1.86 9.05 1.79
CA VAL A 307 -2.11 8.08 2.85
C VAL A 307 -3.50 8.17 3.47
N HIS A 308 -4.13 9.36 3.41
CA HIS A 308 -5.52 9.55 3.84
C HIS A 308 -6.55 9.34 2.72
N SER A 309 -6.12 9.01 1.51
CA SER A 309 -7.04 8.85 0.35
C SER A 309 -7.74 7.50 0.30
N SER A 310 -7.39 6.55 1.17
CA SER A 310 -7.95 5.19 1.19
C SER A 310 -7.83 4.54 2.58
N SER A 311 -8.59 3.47 2.81
CA SER A 311 -8.48 2.66 4.03
C SER A 311 -7.15 1.91 4.07
N ASN A 312 -6.46 1.97 5.20
CA ASN A 312 -5.26 1.21 5.52
C ASN A 312 -5.57 -0.01 6.41
N ALA A 313 -6.85 -0.40 6.52
CA ALA A 313 -7.34 -1.41 7.46
C ALA A 313 -6.63 -2.77 7.33
N LEU A 314 -6.36 -3.24 6.11
CA LEU A 314 -5.65 -4.50 5.90
C LEU A 314 -4.24 -4.44 6.48
N ILE A 315 -3.48 -3.38 6.19
CA ILE A 315 -2.10 -3.22 6.70
C ILE A 315 -2.12 -3.06 8.23
N SER A 316 -3.03 -2.24 8.75
CA SER A 316 -3.20 -2.07 10.20
C SER A 316 -3.46 -3.40 10.90
N LYS A 317 -4.43 -4.18 10.40
CA LYS A 317 -4.76 -5.50 10.94
C LYS A 317 -3.56 -6.46 10.91
N LEU A 318 -2.86 -6.56 9.77
CA LEU A 318 -1.72 -7.46 9.61
C LEU A 318 -0.55 -7.07 10.52
N LEU A 319 -0.28 -5.79 10.70
CA LEU A 319 0.76 -5.31 11.61
C LEU A 319 0.39 -5.52 13.08
N GLN A 320 -0.88 -5.33 13.46
CA GLN A 320 -1.35 -5.60 14.83
C GLN A 320 -1.14 -7.07 15.21
N ILE A 321 -1.52 -8.02 14.34
CA ILE A 321 -1.42 -9.46 14.59
C ILE A 321 -0.03 -10.02 14.29
N SER A 322 0.90 -9.24 13.72
CA SER A 322 2.24 -9.69 13.38
C SER A 322 3.06 -10.00 14.64
N ASN A 323 4.05 -10.88 14.46
CA ASN A 323 4.94 -11.28 15.53
C ASN A 323 5.86 -10.11 16.00
N PRO A 324 6.46 -10.21 17.20
CA PRO A 324 7.32 -9.15 17.75
C PRO A 324 8.51 -8.78 16.85
N GLU A 325 9.11 -9.76 16.14
CA GLU A 325 10.22 -9.53 15.22
C GLU A 325 9.83 -8.59 14.07
N THR A 326 8.61 -8.76 13.50
CA THR A 326 8.07 -7.88 12.45
C THR A 326 7.86 -6.47 12.97
N LYS A 327 7.34 -6.31 14.19
CA LYS A 327 7.12 -5.00 14.83
C LYS A 327 8.43 -4.26 15.06
N MET A 328 9.46 -4.97 15.51
CA MET A 328 10.82 -4.42 15.68
C MET A 328 11.46 -3.97 14.37
N ILE A 329 11.33 -4.79 13.32
CA ILE A 329 11.85 -4.41 12.00
C ILE A 329 11.12 -3.17 11.49
N LEU A 330 9.79 -3.08 11.70
CA LEU A 330 9.03 -1.89 11.34
C LEU A 330 9.52 -0.66 12.10
N GLU A 331 9.76 -0.79 13.40
CA GLU A 331 10.32 0.29 14.22
C GLU A 331 11.69 0.75 13.70
N ASP A 332 12.59 -0.19 13.39
CA ASP A 332 13.89 0.13 12.81
C ASP A 332 13.75 0.91 11.48
N ILE A 333 12.84 0.46 10.61
CA ILE A 333 12.53 1.15 9.35
C ILE A 333 11.97 2.57 9.60
N LEU A 334 11.07 2.72 10.57
CA LEU A 334 10.51 4.04 10.95
C LEU A 334 11.58 4.99 11.49
N ASN A 335 12.61 4.45 12.16
CA ASN A 335 13.75 5.22 12.64
C ASN A 335 14.84 5.47 11.56
N GLY A 336 14.56 5.12 10.30
CA GLY A 336 15.47 5.33 9.17
C GLY A 336 16.41 4.17 8.90
N GLY A 337 16.15 3.01 9.50
CA GLY A 337 16.85 1.75 9.20
C GLY A 337 16.43 1.15 7.86
N CYS A 338 17.07 0.03 7.51
CA CYS A 338 16.89 -0.66 6.24
C CYS A 338 16.74 -2.17 6.47
N LEU A 339 15.68 -2.77 5.91
CA LEU A 339 15.47 -4.21 5.92
C LEU A 339 16.06 -4.86 4.66
N LYS A 340 16.99 -5.79 4.84
CA LYS A 340 17.47 -6.65 3.74
C LYS A 340 16.68 -7.95 3.72
N THR A 341 15.92 -8.18 2.63
CA THR A 341 15.05 -9.37 2.51
C THR A 341 14.87 -9.80 1.06
N GLU A 342 14.52 -11.07 0.87
CA GLU A 342 13.99 -11.56 -0.41
C GLU A 342 12.53 -11.15 -0.50
N ILE A 343 12.08 -10.66 -1.67
CA ILE A 343 10.70 -10.29 -1.91
C ILE A 343 10.01 -11.43 -2.64
N ASP A 344 8.87 -11.83 -2.13
CA ASP A 344 7.94 -12.69 -2.83
C ASP A 344 6.92 -11.81 -3.56
N GLU A 345 7.09 -11.69 -4.86
CA GLU A 345 6.16 -10.90 -5.68
C GLU A 345 4.81 -11.60 -5.86
N GLU A 346 4.74 -12.90 -5.60
CA GLU A 346 3.51 -13.69 -5.63
C GLU A 346 2.86 -13.66 -4.24
N ILE A 347 2.10 -12.61 -3.95
CA ILE A 347 1.41 -12.48 -2.67
C ILE A 347 0.22 -13.43 -2.64
N ILE A 348 0.30 -14.44 -1.79
CA ILE A 348 -0.82 -15.33 -1.49
C ILE A 348 -1.49 -14.78 -0.24
N PHE A 349 -2.69 -14.24 -0.37
CA PHE A 349 -3.39 -13.59 0.74
C PHE A 349 -3.62 -14.53 1.93
N ASP A 350 -3.94 -15.80 1.71
CA ASP A 350 -4.10 -16.81 2.76
C ASP A 350 -2.79 -17.18 3.49
N GLN A 351 -1.65 -16.79 2.94
CA GLN A 351 -0.32 -16.99 3.54
C GLN A 351 0.25 -15.74 4.21
N LEU A 352 -0.44 -14.60 4.14
CA LEU A 352 0.04 -13.34 4.73
C LEU A 352 0.29 -13.49 6.24
N GLU A 353 -0.55 -14.25 6.93
CA GLU A 353 -0.41 -14.51 8.37
C GLU A 353 0.61 -15.62 8.68
N LYS A 354 0.88 -16.53 7.74
CA LYS A 354 1.68 -17.75 7.96
C LYS A 354 3.12 -17.62 7.47
N LYS A 355 3.35 -16.86 6.40
CA LYS A 355 4.65 -16.76 5.72
C LYS A 355 5.44 -15.56 6.22
N ARG A 356 6.58 -15.82 6.88
CA ARG A 356 7.53 -14.77 7.26
C ARG A 356 7.94 -13.97 6.01
N GLY A 357 7.85 -12.67 6.09
CA GLY A 357 8.25 -11.78 5.00
C GLY A 357 7.15 -11.41 3.98
N ALA A 358 6.00 -12.10 3.96
CA ALA A 358 4.89 -11.74 3.06
C ALA A 358 4.38 -10.31 3.28
N ILE A 359 4.38 -9.84 4.53
CA ILE A 359 3.99 -8.47 4.88
C ILE A 359 4.90 -7.43 4.21
N TRP A 360 6.20 -7.68 4.12
CA TRP A 360 7.14 -6.76 3.49
C TRP A 360 6.92 -6.66 1.98
N SER A 361 6.58 -7.77 1.34
CA SER A 361 6.18 -7.79 -0.07
C SER A 361 4.89 -7.00 -0.31
N LEU A 362 3.90 -7.14 0.59
CA LEU A 362 2.66 -6.37 0.54
C LEU A 362 2.90 -4.87 0.77
N LEU A 363 3.74 -4.51 1.74
CA LEU A 363 4.09 -3.11 2.02
C LEU A 363 4.84 -2.47 0.84
N LEU A 364 5.72 -3.22 0.17
CA LEU A 364 6.39 -2.76 -1.05
C LEU A 364 5.39 -2.59 -2.21
N ALA A 365 4.57 -3.60 -2.49
CA ALA A 365 3.57 -3.53 -3.56
C ALA A 365 2.56 -2.40 -3.36
N SER A 366 2.19 -2.13 -2.11
CA SER A 366 1.28 -1.04 -1.73
C SER A 366 1.96 0.34 -1.69
N GLY A 367 3.29 0.41 -1.80
CA GLY A 367 4.06 1.66 -1.87
C GLY A 367 4.43 2.28 -0.51
N TYR A 368 4.26 1.54 0.59
CA TYR A 368 4.69 2.01 1.92
C TYR A 368 6.19 1.86 2.13
N LEU A 369 6.80 0.88 1.45
CA LEU A 369 8.25 0.70 1.38
C LEU A 369 8.74 0.94 -0.05
N LYS A 370 9.99 1.35 -0.16
CA LYS A 370 10.74 1.49 -1.42
C LYS A 370 11.94 0.56 -1.44
N VAL A 371 12.40 0.24 -2.64
CA VAL A 371 13.70 -0.40 -2.85
C VAL A 371 14.78 0.68 -2.91
N SER A 372 15.68 0.72 -1.92
CA SER A 372 16.85 1.61 -1.94
C SER A 372 18.03 1.01 -2.69
N ASP A 373 18.21 -0.32 -2.58
CA ASP A 373 19.25 -1.08 -3.26
C ASP A 373 18.79 -2.51 -3.53
N ARG A 374 19.41 -3.17 -4.52
CA ARG A 374 19.21 -4.60 -4.82
C ARG A 374 20.52 -5.29 -5.15
N SER A 375 20.68 -6.52 -4.69
CA SER A 375 21.81 -7.37 -5.00
C SER A 375 21.35 -8.76 -5.43
N PHE A 376 22.02 -9.36 -6.41
CA PHE A 376 21.69 -10.71 -6.85
C PHE A 376 22.50 -11.74 -6.03
N ASN A 377 21.81 -12.66 -5.38
CA ASN A 377 22.42 -13.77 -4.67
C ASN A 377 22.58 -14.96 -5.62
N GLU A 378 23.77 -15.12 -6.19
CA GLU A 378 24.07 -16.19 -7.16
C GLU A 378 23.81 -17.60 -6.61
N LYS A 379 24.08 -17.82 -5.30
CA LYS A 379 23.91 -19.15 -4.67
C LYS A 379 22.43 -19.57 -4.60
N ARG A 380 21.54 -18.60 -4.45
CA ARG A 380 20.08 -18.82 -4.35
C ARG A 380 19.35 -18.52 -5.66
N GLY A 381 20.00 -17.88 -6.64
CA GLY A 381 19.40 -17.45 -7.89
C GLY A 381 18.28 -16.41 -7.69
N ARG A 382 18.36 -15.57 -6.65
CA ARG A 382 17.34 -14.61 -6.27
C ARG A 382 17.92 -13.24 -5.94
N PHE A 383 17.10 -12.20 -6.11
CA PHE A 383 17.45 -10.86 -5.65
C PHE A 383 17.17 -10.71 -4.14
N VAL A 384 18.08 -10.05 -3.46
CA VAL A 384 17.90 -9.52 -2.10
C VAL A 384 17.73 -8.02 -2.23
N TYR A 385 16.65 -7.50 -1.66
CA TYR A 385 16.27 -6.10 -1.72
C TYR A 385 16.53 -5.43 -0.37
N SER A 386 17.04 -4.22 -0.42
CA SER A 386 17.13 -3.31 0.71
C SER A 386 15.89 -2.43 0.71
N LEU A 387 15.06 -2.58 1.73
CA LEU A 387 13.78 -1.88 1.87
C LEU A 387 13.88 -0.78 2.91
N GLU A 388 13.40 0.41 2.56
CA GLU A 388 13.30 1.57 3.42
C GLU A 388 11.89 2.15 3.38
N LEU A 389 11.57 3.02 4.32
CA LEU A 389 10.32 3.79 4.28
C LEU A 389 10.31 4.69 3.05
N THR A 390 9.16 4.76 2.36
CA THR A 390 9.08 5.46 1.08
C THR A 390 9.38 6.95 1.24
N ASN A 391 8.67 7.64 2.14
CA ASN A 391 8.82 9.09 2.34
C ASN A 391 8.21 9.56 3.68
N LYS A 392 8.23 10.90 3.88
CA LYS A 392 7.69 11.52 5.11
C LYS A 392 6.17 11.34 5.24
N GLU A 393 5.43 11.38 4.15
CA GLU A 393 3.98 11.19 4.15
C GLU A 393 3.60 9.80 4.70
N VAL A 394 4.33 8.76 4.28
CA VAL A 394 4.15 7.38 4.77
C VAL A 394 4.56 7.24 6.23
N ARG A 395 5.63 7.92 6.66
CA ARG A 395 6.04 7.94 8.08
C ARG A 395 4.90 8.45 8.96
N LEU A 396 4.34 9.60 8.63
CA LEU A 396 3.24 10.21 9.40
C LEU A 396 2.02 9.27 9.47
N MET A 397 1.72 8.57 8.38
CA MET A 397 0.63 7.57 8.38
C MET A 397 0.89 6.44 9.39
N PHE A 398 2.10 5.89 9.42
CA PHE A 398 2.40 4.82 10.38
C PHE A 398 2.37 5.34 11.83
N GLU A 399 2.87 6.54 12.07
CA GLU A 399 2.78 7.20 13.38
C GLU A 399 1.31 7.36 13.83
N ASP A 400 0.43 7.86 12.94
CA ASP A 400 -1.01 7.96 13.19
C ASP A 400 -1.66 6.58 13.40
N MET A 401 -1.35 5.61 12.54
CA MET A 401 -1.87 4.23 12.63
C MET A 401 -1.50 3.58 13.97
N ILE A 402 -0.25 3.72 14.41
CA ILE A 402 0.22 3.20 15.70
C ILE A 402 -0.53 3.89 16.84
N ARG A 403 -0.71 5.20 16.75
CA ARG A 403 -1.50 5.98 17.73
C ARG A 403 -2.94 5.46 17.83
N ASP A 404 -3.59 5.21 16.70
CA ASP A 404 -4.98 4.74 16.64
C ASP A 404 -5.14 3.35 17.29
N TRP A 405 -4.14 2.47 17.25
CA TRP A 405 -4.21 1.17 17.92
C TRP A 405 -4.41 1.27 19.43
N PHE A 406 -4.02 2.40 20.02
CA PHE A 406 -4.12 2.65 21.46
C PHE A 406 -5.28 3.58 21.84
N SER A 407 -5.99 4.15 20.84
CA SER A 407 -7.08 5.11 21.08
C SER A 407 -8.48 4.49 21.22
N GLU A 408 -8.67 3.22 20.84
CA GLU A 408 -10.01 2.57 20.85
C GLU A 408 -10.46 2.10 22.23
N ASP A 409 -9.59 2.01 23.24
CA ASP A 409 -9.97 1.74 24.62
C ASP A 409 -10.11 3.06 25.41
N SER A 410 -11.25 3.24 26.00
CA SER A 410 -11.89 4.36 26.67
C SER A 410 -11.10 5.16 27.73
N THR A 411 -9.79 5.08 27.76
CA THR A 411 -8.90 5.91 28.60
C THR A 411 -8.13 6.87 27.70
N PRO A 412 -8.19 8.19 27.95
CA PRO A 412 -7.51 9.15 27.09
C PRO A 412 -6.00 8.90 27.07
N TYR A 413 -5.45 8.52 25.92
CA TYR A 413 -4.01 8.39 25.64
C TYR A 413 -3.19 9.59 26.20
N ASN A 414 -3.73 10.78 26.09
CA ASN A 414 -3.19 11.99 26.72
C ASN A 414 -2.96 11.87 28.23
N ASP A 415 -3.64 10.98 28.93
CA ASP A 415 -3.51 10.86 30.39
C ASP A 415 -2.27 10.06 30.77
N PHE A 416 -1.86 9.02 29.96
CA PHE A 416 -0.56 8.36 30.17
C PHE A 416 0.60 9.33 29.98
N LEU A 417 0.58 10.13 28.91
CA LEU A 417 1.65 11.11 28.65
C LEU A 417 1.71 12.18 29.73
N LYS A 418 0.55 12.63 30.23
CA LYS A 418 0.52 13.56 31.37
C LYS A 418 1.10 12.92 32.62
N ALA A 419 0.69 11.69 32.94
CA ALA A 419 1.21 10.94 34.08
C ALA A 419 2.75 10.75 33.96
N PHE A 420 3.22 10.35 32.75
CA PHE A 420 4.64 10.19 32.46
C PHE A 420 5.43 11.50 32.69
N LEU A 421 4.96 12.61 32.13
CA LEU A 421 5.62 13.92 32.29
C LEU A 421 5.53 14.48 33.73
N CYS A 422 4.47 14.10 34.47
CA CYS A 422 4.30 14.45 35.88
C CYS A 422 4.96 13.43 36.82
N GLN A 423 5.53 12.34 36.29
CA GLN A 423 6.13 11.22 37.07
C GLN A 423 5.12 10.55 38.02
N ASP A 424 3.85 10.49 37.63
CA ASP A 424 2.79 9.79 38.35
C ASP A 424 2.84 8.29 38.01
N VAL A 425 3.71 7.57 38.73
CA VAL A 425 3.99 6.15 38.50
C VAL A 425 2.76 5.28 38.77
N ASP A 426 1.93 5.64 39.72
CA ASP A 426 0.72 4.89 40.07
C ASP A 426 -0.27 4.92 38.90
N TYR A 427 -0.53 6.09 38.32
CA TYR A 427 -1.40 6.22 37.15
C TYR A 427 -0.80 5.55 35.90
N MET A 428 0.51 5.67 35.69
CA MET A 428 1.20 4.98 34.58
C MET A 428 1.02 3.46 34.70
N ASN A 429 1.12 2.90 35.90
CA ASN A 429 0.89 1.47 36.16
C ASN A 429 -0.56 1.04 35.86
N ASP A 430 -1.53 1.81 36.36
CA ASP A 430 -2.96 1.52 36.14
C ASP A 430 -3.27 1.53 34.64
N TYR A 431 -2.84 2.56 33.93
CA TYR A 431 -3.02 2.68 32.48
C TYR A 431 -2.37 1.51 31.72
N MET A 432 -1.09 1.21 32.00
CA MET A 432 -0.37 0.17 31.28
C MET A 432 -0.96 -1.21 31.51
N ASN A 433 -1.44 -1.52 32.72
CA ASN A 433 -2.09 -2.80 33.00
C ASN A 433 -3.47 -2.90 32.33
N GLN A 434 -4.23 -1.83 32.27
CA GLN A 434 -5.51 -1.79 31.56
C GLN A 434 -5.31 -2.05 30.05
N VAL A 435 -4.37 -1.35 29.44
CA VAL A 435 -4.05 -1.52 28.01
C VAL A 435 -3.44 -2.90 27.73
N ALA A 436 -2.54 -3.39 28.60
CA ALA A 436 -1.97 -4.72 28.46
C ALA A 436 -3.02 -5.83 28.54
N ALA A 437 -4.03 -5.69 29.39
CA ALA A 437 -5.12 -6.65 29.51
C ALA A 437 -5.97 -6.74 28.23
N SER A 438 -6.22 -5.61 27.56
CA SER A 438 -7.06 -5.52 26.37
C SER A 438 -6.29 -5.81 25.07
N THR A 439 -5.02 -5.38 24.99
CA THR A 439 -4.26 -5.33 23.74
C THR A 439 -3.25 -6.46 23.59
N PHE A 440 -2.68 -6.98 24.68
CA PHE A 440 -1.66 -8.02 24.61
C PHE A 440 -2.28 -9.39 24.41
N SER A 441 -1.90 -10.07 23.34
CA SER A 441 -2.20 -11.47 23.15
C SER A 441 -1.39 -12.35 24.11
N SER A 442 -1.99 -13.44 24.61
CA SER A 442 -1.26 -14.43 25.44
C SER A 442 -0.13 -15.14 24.67
N PHE A 443 -0.09 -15.04 23.34
CA PHE A 443 1.01 -15.51 22.49
C PHE A 443 2.17 -14.50 22.41
N ASP A 444 1.88 -13.20 22.50
CA ASP A 444 2.89 -12.13 22.44
C ASP A 444 3.72 -12.07 23.72
N THR A 445 3.17 -12.55 24.83
CA THR A 445 3.75 -12.48 26.16
C THR A 445 4.51 -13.74 26.62
N GLY A 446 4.63 -14.75 25.75
CA GLY A 446 5.55 -15.88 25.88
C GLY A 446 5.39 -16.76 27.13
N LYS A 447 4.36 -17.63 27.18
CA LYS A 447 4.28 -18.71 28.20
C LYS A 447 5.10 -19.96 27.86
N GLN A 448 5.78 -20.01 26.72
CA GLN A 448 6.80 -21.03 26.41
C GLN A 448 8.02 -20.34 25.81
N PRO A 449 9.19 -20.41 26.43
CA PRO A 449 10.42 -19.91 25.84
C PRO A 449 10.83 -20.86 24.71
N SER A 450 10.48 -20.51 23.47
CA SER A 450 11.31 -20.90 22.35
C SER A 450 12.54 -19.99 22.39
N ASP A 451 13.75 -20.55 22.34
CA ASP A 451 15.04 -19.87 22.45
C ASP A 451 15.32 -18.70 21.49
N SER A 452 14.30 -18.14 20.82
CA SER A 452 14.43 -17.08 19.81
C SER A 452 13.47 -15.90 19.97
N SER A 453 12.58 -15.87 20.97
CA SER A 453 11.70 -14.73 21.21
C SER A 453 12.29 -13.80 22.27
N HIS A 454 12.49 -12.53 21.93
CA HIS A 454 12.86 -11.49 22.88
C HIS A 454 11.61 -10.70 23.28
N PRO A 455 10.84 -11.11 24.31
CA PRO A 455 9.63 -10.41 24.75
C PRO A 455 9.89 -8.95 25.11
N GLU A 456 11.08 -8.65 25.64
CA GLU A 456 11.54 -7.32 26.03
C GLU A 456 11.42 -6.30 24.89
N ARG A 457 11.71 -6.71 23.67
CA ARG A 457 11.66 -5.86 22.48
C ARG A 457 10.22 -5.54 22.02
N PHE A 458 9.27 -6.45 22.27
CA PHE A 458 7.85 -6.18 22.03
C PHE A 458 7.35 -5.04 22.92
N TYR A 459 7.66 -5.11 24.21
CA TYR A 459 7.26 -4.08 25.18
C TYR A 459 7.94 -2.75 24.91
N HIS A 460 9.19 -2.79 24.48
CA HIS A 460 9.95 -1.62 24.05
C HIS A 460 9.24 -0.90 22.88
N GLY A 461 8.91 -1.61 21.80
CA GLY A 461 8.17 -1.03 20.67
C GLY A 461 6.79 -0.49 21.06
N PHE A 462 6.12 -1.14 22.01
CA PHE A 462 4.84 -0.69 22.54
C PHE A 462 4.96 0.67 23.26
N VAL A 463 5.90 0.80 24.19
CA VAL A 463 6.09 2.05 24.94
C VAL A 463 6.61 3.17 24.03
N LEU A 464 7.47 2.87 23.07
CA LEU A 464 7.86 3.85 22.04
C LEU A 464 6.66 4.39 21.28
N GLY A 465 5.71 3.54 20.91
CA GLY A 465 4.45 3.98 20.28
C GLY A 465 3.68 4.96 21.16
N LEU A 466 3.64 4.73 22.48
CA LEU A 466 2.97 5.63 23.42
C LEU A 466 3.65 7.01 23.54
N ILE A 467 4.96 7.09 23.47
CA ILE A 467 5.71 8.34 23.68
C ILE A 467 6.01 9.12 22.41
N VAL A 468 5.64 8.60 21.23
CA VAL A 468 5.92 9.23 19.92
C VAL A 468 5.32 10.63 19.78
N GLU A 469 4.20 10.92 20.43
CA GLU A 469 3.61 12.27 20.44
C GLU A 469 4.50 13.34 21.10
N LEU A 470 5.44 12.90 21.91
CA LEU A 470 6.41 13.83 22.50
C LEU A 470 7.50 14.26 21.50
N SER A 471 7.53 13.72 20.28
CA SER A 471 8.53 14.02 19.25
C SER A 471 8.60 15.51 18.85
N ASP A 472 7.50 16.25 19.01
CA ASP A 472 7.48 17.71 18.79
C ASP A 472 8.18 18.50 19.90
N THR A 473 8.33 17.90 21.09
CA THR A 473 8.94 18.56 22.26
C THR A 473 10.20 17.88 22.75
N TYR A 474 10.39 16.61 22.39
CA TYR A 474 11.54 15.79 22.77
C TYR A 474 12.16 15.11 21.55
N LYS A 475 13.48 15.07 21.52
CA LYS A 475 14.22 14.17 20.65
C LYS A 475 14.21 12.78 21.30
N ILE A 476 13.48 11.84 20.71
CA ILE A 476 13.38 10.46 21.17
C ILE A 476 14.45 9.62 20.46
N THR A 477 15.24 8.89 21.22
CA THR A 477 16.28 7.98 20.70
C THR A 477 16.16 6.64 21.39
N SER A 478 16.37 5.56 20.64
CA SER A 478 16.32 4.19 21.17
C SER A 478 17.55 3.38 20.77
N ASN A 479 17.91 2.40 21.59
CA ASN A 479 18.98 1.43 21.37
C ASN A 479 20.35 2.06 20.98
N ARG A 480 20.73 3.20 21.57
CA ARG A 480 22.02 3.85 21.34
C ARG A 480 22.97 3.68 22.51
N GLU A 481 24.24 3.81 22.20
CA GLU A 481 25.30 3.75 23.23
C GLU A 481 25.37 5.05 24.04
N SER A 482 25.36 4.93 25.35
CA SER A 482 25.68 6.00 26.30
C SER A 482 26.40 5.40 27.51
N GLY A 483 27.39 6.10 28.06
CA GLY A 483 28.21 5.59 29.16
C GLY A 483 28.90 4.29 28.80
N PHE A 484 28.70 3.25 29.61
CA PHE A 484 29.32 1.93 29.45
C PHE A 484 28.36 0.88 28.86
N GLY A 485 27.28 1.29 28.20
CA GLY A 485 26.32 0.37 27.65
C GLY A 485 25.39 1.00 26.62
N ARG A 486 24.29 0.30 26.34
CA ARG A 486 23.25 0.72 25.40
C ARG A 486 21.94 0.84 26.18
N TYR A 487 21.35 2.05 26.19
CA TYR A 487 20.03 2.29 26.78
C TYR A 487 18.90 1.88 25.83
N ASP A 488 17.74 1.56 26.38
CA ASP A 488 16.57 1.21 25.58
C ASP A 488 15.93 2.45 24.96
N VAL A 489 15.53 3.44 25.75
CA VAL A 489 14.94 4.69 25.25
C VAL A 489 15.42 5.89 26.04
N MET A 490 15.73 6.97 25.32
CA MET A 490 16.05 8.28 25.91
C MET A 490 15.21 9.38 25.26
N LEU A 491 14.60 10.24 26.07
CA LEU A 491 13.88 11.43 25.67
C LEU A 491 14.66 12.67 26.10
N LYS A 492 15.18 13.41 25.12
CA LYS A 492 15.93 14.63 25.31
C LYS A 492 15.07 15.83 24.91
N PRO A 493 14.64 16.70 25.83
CA PRO A 493 13.81 17.85 25.49
C PRO A 493 14.56 18.86 24.62
N PHE A 494 13.87 19.50 23.67
CA PHE A 494 14.43 20.62 22.92
C PHE A 494 14.57 21.87 23.79
N ASP A 495 13.66 22.04 24.75
CA ASP A 495 13.72 23.07 25.80
C ASP A 495 14.46 22.51 27.03
N LYS A 496 15.70 22.96 27.23
CA LYS A 496 16.58 22.51 28.32
C LYS A 496 16.07 22.86 29.75
N SER A 497 14.98 23.59 29.89
CA SER A 497 14.34 23.83 31.19
C SER A 497 13.47 22.63 31.63
N LYS A 498 13.14 21.72 30.74
CA LYS A 498 12.33 20.53 30.99
C LYS A 498 13.20 19.32 31.38
N ASN A 499 12.57 18.33 32.00
CA ASN A 499 13.23 17.08 32.37
C ASN A 499 13.54 16.22 31.14
N ALA A 500 14.66 15.52 31.20
CA ALA A 500 15.01 14.42 30.29
C ALA A 500 14.66 13.07 30.95
N TYR A 501 14.39 12.06 30.13
CA TYR A 501 13.96 10.74 30.63
C TYR A 501 14.79 9.63 30.02
N ILE A 502 15.12 8.61 30.83
CA ILE A 502 15.75 7.36 30.41
C ILE A 502 14.85 6.22 30.84
N LEU A 503 14.49 5.36 29.90
CA LEU A 503 13.62 4.20 30.10
C LEU A 503 14.42 2.93 29.84
N GLU A 504 14.30 1.96 30.73
CA GLU A 504 14.88 0.63 30.61
C GLU A 504 13.80 -0.43 30.75
N PHE A 505 13.77 -1.43 29.87
CA PHE A 505 12.74 -2.45 29.79
C PHE A 505 13.29 -3.82 30.18
N LYS A 506 12.59 -4.55 31.02
CA LYS A 506 12.98 -5.90 31.43
C LYS A 506 11.76 -6.82 31.44
N VAL A 507 11.98 -8.06 31.02
CA VAL A 507 11.00 -9.13 31.20
C VAL A 507 11.35 -9.92 32.47
N HIS A 508 10.36 -10.12 33.31
CA HIS A 508 10.52 -10.89 34.55
C HIS A 508 11.04 -12.30 34.28
N ASN A 509 12.09 -12.66 34.99
CA ASN A 509 12.65 -14.02 34.95
C ASN A 509 12.39 -14.75 36.26
N PRO A 510 11.36 -15.62 36.34
CA PRO A 510 10.97 -16.30 37.60
C PRO A 510 12.02 -17.27 38.13
N ARG A 511 13.14 -17.51 37.41
CA ARG A 511 14.26 -18.33 37.90
C ARG A 511 15.27 -17.54 38.70
N THR A 512 15.31 -16.22 38.54
CA THR A 512 16.34 -15.35 39.13
C THR A 512 15.76 -14.14 39.86
N GLU A 513 14.45 -13.98 39.86
CA GLU A 513 13.71 -12.84 40.42
C GLU A 513 12.47 -13.35 41.13
N ASP A 514 12.21 -12.80 42.33
CA ASP A 514 11.07 -13.23 43.15
C ASP A 514 9.80 -12.46 42.79
N SER A 515 9.93 -11.28 42.18
CA SER A 515 8.78 -10.38 41.86
C SER A 515 9.11 -9.40 40.74
N LEU A 516 8.04 -8.80 40.12
CA LEU A 516 8.19 -7.70 39.20
C LEU A 516 8.93 -6.49 39.80
N LYS A 517 8.87 -6.30 41.14
CA LYS A 517 9.64 -5.25 41.82
C LYS A 517 11.14 -5.47 41.72
N ASP A 518 11.60 -6.72 41.80
CA ASP A 518 13.00 -7.06 41.63
C ASP A 518 13.45 -6.79 40.19
N THR A 519 12.58 -7.04 39.22
CA THR A 519 12.83 -6.75 37.79
C THR A 519 12.95 -5.24 37.56
N VAL A 520 12.06 -4.41 38.13
CA VAL A 520 12.15 -2.93 38.08
C VAL A 520 13.47 -2.46 38.70
N SER A 521 13.80 -2.98 39.89
CA SER A 521 15.05 -2.61 40.57
C SER A 521 16.29 -2.91 39.71
N LYS A 522 16.31 -4.05 39.02
CA LYS A 522 17.38 -4.40 38.08
C LYS A 522 17.44 -3.46 36.85
N ALA A 523 16.28 -3.01 36.34
CA ALA A 523 16.24 -2.04 35.24
C ALA A 523 16.87 -0.71 35.66
N LEU A 524 16.48 -0.19 36.81
CA LEU A 524 17.03 1.05 37.36
C LEU A 524 18.53 0.92 37.69
N LEU A 525 18.96 -0.19 38.33
CA LEU A 525 20.36 -0.45 38.58
C LEU A 525 21.20 -0.51 37.29
N GLN A 526 20.67 -1.01 36.22
CA GLN A 526 21.36 -1.02 34.92
C GLN A 526 21.61 0.39 34.39
N ILE A 527 20.64 1.32 34.52
CA ILE A 527 20.81 2.71 34.12
C ILE A 527 22.01 3.33 34.88
N ASP A 528 22.05 3.12 36.20
CA ASP A 528 23.10 3.65 37.06
C ASP A 528 24.47 3.02 36.79
N GLU A 529 24.56 1.67 36.79
CA GLU A 529 25.81 0.93 36.58
C GLU A 529 26.44 1.20 35.20
N LYS A 530 25.60 1.42 34.18
CA LYS A 530 26.05 1.71 32.82
C LYS A 530 26.24 3.20 32.56
N ASN A 531 25.90 4.05 33.53
CA ASN A 531 26.03 5.51 33.45
C ASN A 531 25.40 6.10 32.17
N TYR A 532 24.10 5.75 31.94
CA TYR A 532 23.40 6.22 30.75
C TYR A 532 23.17 7.72 30.75
N ASP A 533 23.25 8.38 31.90
CA ASP A 533 23.17 9.83 32.08
C ASP A 533 24.31 10.61 31.40
N ALA A 534 25.42 9.92 31.10
CA ALA A 534 26.62 10.57 30.60
C ALA A 534 26.37 11.43 29.33
N GLU A 535 25.52 10.97 28.42
CA GLU A 535 25.15 11.72 27.22
C GLU A 535 24.36 12.99 27.57
N LEU A 536 23.39 12.90 28.47
CA LEU A 536 22.56 14.03 28.89
C LEU A 536 23.36 15.07 29.67
N ILE A 537 24.24 14.61 30.55
CA ILE A 537 25.15 15.49 31.32
C ILE A 537 26.12 16.22 30.38
N ALA A 538 26.67 15.50 29.38
CA ALA A 538 27.54 16.12 28.38
C ALA A 538 26.79 17.16 27.52
N ASP A 539 25.50 16.98 27.30
CA ASP A 539 24.62 17.96 26.63
C ASP A 539 24.17 19.13 27.54
N GLY A 540 24.56 19.11 28.81
CA GLY A 540 24.37 20.21 29.77
C GLY A 540 23.08 20.11 30.59
N PHE A 541 22.46 18.93 30.72
CA PHE A 541 21.42 18.69 31.70
C PHE A 541 22.02 18.44 33.08
N ARG A 542 21.32 18.89 34.14
CA ARG A 542 21.70 18.64 35.51
C ARG A 542 21.15 17.28 35.95
N GLU A 543 21.81 16.60 36.85
CA GLU A 543 21.38 15.29 37.38
C GLU A 543 19.92 15.30 37.87
N GLU A 544 19.49 16.38 38.53
CA GLU A 544 18.13 16.56 39.07
C GLU A 544 17.05 16.69 37.95
N GLN A 545 17.46 16.90 36.72
CA GLN A 545 16.57 16.98 35.55
C GLN A 545 16.48 15.68 34.78
N ILE A 546 17.25 14.66 35.16
CA ILE A 546 17.25 13.36 34.50
C ILE A 546 16.41 12.40 35.32
N CYS A 547 15.33 11.90 34.71
CA CYS A 547 14.38 10.99 35.35
C CYS A 547 14.57 9.59 34.77
N HIS A 548 14.63 8.59 35.63
CA HIS A 548 14.76 7.18 35.27
C HIS A 548 13.45 6.43 35.46
N PHE A 549 13.10 5.58 34.53
CA PHE A 549 11.97 4.66 34.67
C PHE A 549 12.39 3.23 34.28
N GLY A 550 12.15 2.28 35.19
CA GLY A 550 12.27 0.85 34.94
C GLY A 550 10.91 0.25 34.61
N PHE A 551 10.77 -0.38 33.49
CA PHE A 551 9.57 -1.10 33.07
C PHE A 551 9.78 -2.60 33.17
N ALA A 552 9.00 -3.28 33.99
CA ALA A 552 9.02 -4.73 34.17
C ALA A 552 7.74 -5.36 33.60
N PHE A 553 7.89 -6.43 32.84
CA PHE A 553 6.79 -7.13 32.19
C PHE A 553 6.74 -8.62 32.53
N GLU A 554 5.55 -9.15 32.81
CA GLU A 554 5.27 -10.57 32.96
C GLU A 554 3.93 -10.92 32.33
N GLY A 555 3.95 -11.44 31.11
CA GLY A 555 2.72 -11.69 30.37
C GLY A 555 1.94 -10.39 30.14
N LYS A 556 0.73 -10.30 30.70
CA LYS A 556 -0.11 -9.09 30.65
C LYS A 556 0.06 -8.16 31.85
N HIS A 557 0.97 -8.46 32.74
CA HIS A 557 1.24 -7.63 33.90
C HIS A 557 2.44 -6.72 33.65
N VAL A 558 2.27 -5.45 33.98
CA VAL A 558 3.29 -4.41 33.84
C VAL A 558 3.50 -3.74 35.19
N LEU A 559 4.76 -3.54 35.58
CA LEU A 559 5.13 -2.72 36.71
C LEU A 559 6.18 -1.69 36.28
N ILE A 560 5.93 -0.44 36.60
CA ILE A 560 6.80 0.72 36.34
C ILE A 560 7.26 1.26 37.68
N GLY A 561 8.50 1.68 37.78
CA GLY A 561 9.05 2.35 38.94
C GLY A 561 10.27 3.19 38.64
#